data_a0ff7892bea943f71fb3416ac6720d70
#
_entry.id   a0ff7892bea943f71fb3416ac6720d70
#
_cell.length_a   1.000
_cell.length_b   1.000
_cell.length_c   1.000
_cell.angle_alpha   90.00
_cell.angle_beta   90.00
_cell.angle_gamma   90.00
#
_symmetry.space_group_name_H-M   'P 1'
#
loop_
_entity.id
_entity.type
_entity.pdbx_description
1 polymer ?
#
loop_
_entity_poly.entity_id
_entity_poly.type
_entity_poly.pdbx_seq_one_letter_code
_entity_poly.pdbx_strand_id
1 'polypeptide(L)'
;MKPVLEPPRRPDSPASSLALFERIERSFAWNWHFHPEIELTCILEGSGTRLVGDRSSPYGRHDLVLLGSGLPHNWMTDRKKARSKPDHAVVVQFLPSVMPTGLLSLPEFARIRNLMERATRGIHFPAATGKRFGEKLLNLLHEDPLVQWTGIIRILGELAGEPGSLLAGEGYRHRRSFKLSSRIDTVLRHIESNCREEIPLAEMAAMAGLTPGSFCRFFRRMTGKSYIAHRNQCRINHACVLLEEEDLPITEIAGTCGFNNLANFNRSFRGLLGMAPRDYRRLRSRQEGEGER
;
A
#
# COMPACT_ATOMS: atom_id res chain seq x y z
N MET A 1 13.71 -13.99 18.38
CA MET A 1 14.43 -13.19 17.37
C MET A 1 13.64 -11.92 17.13
N LYS A 2 14.26 -10.74 16.94
CA LYS A 2 13.52 -9.49 16.70
C LYS A 2 13.19 -9.37 15.20
N PRO A 3 11.97 -9.00 14.81
CA PRO A 3 11.64 -8.80 13.41
C PRO A 3 12.37 -7.58 12.83
N VAL A 4 12.68 -7.65 11.55
CA VAL A 4 13.36 -6.60 10.79
C VAL A 4 12.31 -5.80 10.00
N LEU A 5 12.45 -4.48 9.93
CA LEU A 5 11.63 -3.67 9.05
C LEU A 5 12.01 -3.96 7.59
N GLU A 6 11.09 -4.50 6.81
CA GLU A 6 11.27 -4.68 5.38
C GLU A 6 11.07 -3.34 4.66
N PRO A 7 11.95 -2.96 3.72
CA PRO A 7 11.69 -1.78 2.91
C PRO A 7 10.45 -2.01 2.04
N PRO A 8 9.60 -0.96 1.85
CA PRO A 8 8.40 -1.09 1.05
C PRO A 8 8.75 -1.51 -0.39
N ARG A 9 8.00 -2.47 -0.91
CA ARG A 9 8.07 -2.80 -2.34
C ARG A 9 7.49 -1.63 -3.13
N ARG A 10 8.17 -1.28 -4.21
CA ARG A 10 7.65 -0.26 -5.13
C ARG A 10 6.58 -0.92 -5.99
N PRO A 11 5.42 -0.28 -6.21
CA PRO A 11 4.53 -0.67 -7.28
C PRO A 11 5.30 -0.71 -8.61
N ASP A 12 4.95 -1.62 -9.50
CA ASP A 12 5.57 -1.72 -10.84
C ASP A 12 5.38 -0.43 -11.65
N SER A 13 4.37 0.37 -11.31
CA SER A 13 4.17 1.71 -11.84
C SER A 13 4.43 2.77 -10.77
N PRO A 14 5.19 3.86 -11.06
CA PRO A 14 5.36 5.01 -10.18
C PRO A 14 4.03 5.71 -9.83
N ALA A 15 3.00 5.53 -10.66
CA ALA A 15 1.68 6.11 -10.49
C ALA A 15 0.74 5.27 -9.60
N SER A 16 1.14 4.06 -9.18
CA SER A 16 0.30 3.21 -8.32
C SER A 16 0.63 3.39 -6.84
N SER A 17 -0.41 3.42 -6.00
CA SER A 17 -0.33 3.35 -4.53
C SER A 17 -0.57 1.93 -4.01
N LEU A 18 -0.82 0.97 -4.90
CA LEU A 18 -1.02 -0.45 -4.67
C LEU A 18 0.13 -1.23 -5.30
N ALA A 19 0.74 -2.14 -4.54
CA ALA A 19 1.64 -3.16 -5.08
C ALA A 19 0.89 -4.49 -5.16
N LEU A 20 0.67 -4.98 -6.38
CA LEU A 20 0.10 -6.31 -6.66
C LEU A 20 1.11 -7.06 -7.52
N PHE A 21 1.64 -8.17 -7.02
CA PHE A 21 2.73 -8.89 -7.67
C PHE A 21 2.75 -10.38 -7.33
N GLU A 22 3.41 -11.15 -8.17
CA GLU A 22 3.74 -12.54 -7.91
C GLU A 22 5.11 -12.65 -7.23
N ARG A 23 5.21 -13.56 -6.28
CA ARG A 23 6.44 -13.95 -5.64
C ARG A 23 6.72 -15.41 -5.97
N ILE A 24 7.68 -15.64 -6.85
CA ILE A 24 8.10 -16.98 -7.30
C ILE A 24 9.54 -17.18 -6.85
N GLU A 25 9.76 -18.14 -5.95
CA GLU A 25 11.07 -18.45 -5.39
C GLU A 25 11.27 -19.96 -5.32
N ARG A 26 12.51 -20.43 -5.43
CA ARG A 26 12.83 -21.86 -5.27
C ARG A 26 12.31 -22.39 -3.93
N SER A 27 12.36 -21.58 -2.89
CA SER A 27 11.79 -21.83 -1.57
C SER A 27 11.71 -20.53 -0.78
N PHE A 28 10.63 -20.31 -0.04
CA PHE A 28 10.54 -19.17 0.88
C PHE A 28 11.53 -19.38 2.03
N ALA A 29 12.50 -18.48 2.13
CA ALA A 29 13.52 -18.50 3.15
C ALA A 29 13.05 -17.80 4.44
N TRP A 30 13.82 -17.98 5.52
CA TRP A 30 13.59 -17.25 6.76
C TRP A 30 13.76 -15.73 6.52
N ASN A 31 12.68 -14.98 6.67
CA ASN A 31 12.65 -13.52 6.60
C ASN A 31 11.62 -13.00 7.63
N TRP A 32 11.96 -13.07 8.93
CA TRP A 32 11.09 -12.54 9.99
C TRP A 32 11.08 -11.01 9.94
N HIS A 33 10.02 -10.44 9.39
CA HIS A 33 9.93 -9.03 9.06
C HIS A 33 8.56 -8.44 9.38
N PHE A 34 8.46 -7.13 9.28
CA PHE A 34 7.23 -6.33 9.30
C PHE A 34 7.39 -5.12 8.40
N HIS A 35 6.28 -4.57 7.94
CA HIS A 35 6.21 -3.35 7.14
C HIS A 35 4.93 -2.58 7.46
N PRO A 36 4.83 -1.26 7.09
CA PRO A 36 3.66 -0.43 7.40
C PRO A 36 2.43 -0.74 6.54
N GLU A 37 2.59 -1.45 5.44
CA GLU A 37 1.50 -1.82 4.55
C GLU A 37 0.57 -2.87 5.19
N ILE A 38 -0.70 -2.84 4.79
CA ILE A 38 -1.60 -3.98 4.88
C ILE A 38 -1.18 -4.96 3.79
N GLU A 39 -1.16 -6.25 4.09
CA GLU A 39 -0.80 -7.28 3.14
C GLU A 39 -1.88 -8.35 3.05
N LEU A 40 -2.28 -8.69 1.81
CA LEU A 40 -3.07 -9.87 1.50
C LEU A 40 -2.21 -10.80 0.67
N THR A 41 -1.87 -11.96 1.24
CA THR A 41 -1.01 -12.97 0.60
C THR A 41 -1.79 -14.26 0.39
N CYS A 42 -1.77 -14.79 -0.83
CA CYS A 42 -2.29 -16.11 -1.18
C CYS A 42 -1.18 -16.99 -1.70
N ILE A 43 -0.96 -18.14 -1.06
CA ILE A 43 -0.01 -19.16 -1.52
C ILE A 43 -0.66 -19.98 -2.62
N LEU A 44 -0.12 -19.92 -3.82
CA LEU A 44 -0.59 -20.67 -5.01
C LEU A 44 0.09 -22.03 -5.11
N GLU A 45 1.39 -22.08 -4.81
CA GLU A 45 2.19 -23.31 -4.71
C GLU A 45 3.14 -23.18 -3.51
N GLY A 46 3.26 -24.24 -2.75
CA GLY A 46 4.15 -24.25 -1.59
C GLY A 46 3.51 -24.84 -0.34
N SER A 47 4.34 -25.21 0.62
CA SER A 47 3.91 -25.56 1.98
C SER A 47 5.08 -25.48 2.96
N GLY A 48 4.78 -25.24 4.21
CA GLY A 48 5.80 -25.09 5.24
C GLY A 48 5.22 -24.58 6.54
N THR A 49 5.98 -23.72 7.21
CA THR A 49 5.58 -23.08 8.46
C THR A 49 5.40 -21.57 8.24
N ARG A 50 4.24 -21.06 8.63
CA ARG A 50 3.93 -19.64 8.70
C ARG A 50 4.05 -19.18 10.16
N LEU A 51 4.73 -18.04 10.33
CA LEU A 51 4.78 -17.31 11.59
C LEU A 51 4.04 -15.99 11.44
N VAL A 52 3.12 -15.69 12.36
CA VAL A 52 2.44 -14.40 12.43
C VAL A 52 2.31 -13.98 13.88
N GLY A 53 2.87 -12.82 14.20
CA GLY A 53 2.89 -12.33 15.58
C GLY A 53 3.67 -13.27 16.52
N ASP A 54 2.96 -13.86 17.48
CA ASP A 54 3.50 -14.77 18.48
C ASP A 54 3.19 -16.25 18.21
N ARG A 55 2.57 -16.55 17.06
CA ARG A 55 2.15 -17.93 16.76
C ARG A 55 2.75 -18.44 15.46
N SER A 56 3.02 -19.74 15.47
CA SER A 56 3.40 -20.46 14.26
C SER A 56 2.34 -21.50 13.92
N SER A 57 2.13 -21.73 12.62
CA SER A 57 1.18 -22.71 12.11
C SER A 57 1.64 -23.24 10.75
N PRO A 58 1.26 -24.45 10.35
CA PRO A 58 1.52 -24.91 9.00
C PRO A 58 0.76 -24.07 7.98
N TYR A 59 1.33 -23.96 6.77
CA TYR A 59 0.66 -23.44 5.60
C TYR A 59 0.79 -24.40 4.42
N GLY A 60 -0.09 -24.27 3.45
CA GLY A 60 -0.06 -25.04 2.23
C GLY A 60 -0.63 -24.25 1.05
N ARG A 61 -0.90 -24.95 -0.05
CA ARG A 61 -1.53 -24.37 -1.21
C ARG A 61 -2.89 -23.75 -0.83
N HIS A 62 -3.17 -22.57 -1.39
CA HIS A 62 -4.35 -21.76 -1.10
C HIS A 62 -4.41 -21.19 0.33
N ASP A 63 -3.27 -21.11 1.02
CA ASP A 63 -3.17 -20.37 2.28
C ASP A 63 -3.38 -18.88 2.01
N LEU A 64 -4.54 -18.34 2.39
CA LEU A 64 -4.89 -16.92 2.22
C LEU A 64 -4.87 -16.24 3.57
N VAL A 65 -4.06 -15.19 3.66
CA VAL A 65 -3.85 -14.44 4.91
C VAL A 65 -3.93 -12.96 4.65
N LEU A 66 -4.71 -12.25 5.48
CA LEU A 66 -4.72 -10.79 5.55
C LEU A 66 -3.97 -10.34 6.81
N LEU A 67 -2.96 -9.52 6.63
CA LEU A 67 -2.10 -8.97 7.68
C LEU A 67 -2.31 -7.46 7.80
N GLY A 68 -2.53 -6.99 9.01
CA GLY A 68 -2.58 -5.56 9.31
C GLY A 68 -1.21 -4.91 9.35
N SER A 69 -1.21 -3.59 9.23
CA SER A 69 0.00 -2.76 9.27
C SER A 69 0.88 -3.09 10.49
N GLY A 70 2.17 -3.31 10.24
CA GLY A 70 3.17 -3.52 11.28
C GLY A 70 3.12 -4.89 11.98
N LEU A 71 2.30 -5.83 11.54
CA LEU A 71 2.26 -7.17 12.13
C LEU A 71 3.43 -8.00 11.63
N PRO A 72 4.36 -8.46 12.51
CA PRO A 72 5.47 -9.31 12.11
C PRO A 72 5.01 -10.66 11.55
N HIS A 73 5.61 -11.07 10.44
CA HIS A 73 5.25 -12.30 9.76
C HIS A 73 6.39 -12.91 8.95
N ASN A 74 6.23 -14.18 8.59
CA ASN A 74 7.12 -14.92 7.70
C ASN A 74 6.46 -16.23 7.21
N TRP A 75 6.76 -16.62 5.98
CA TRP A 75 6.53 -17.95 5.45
C TRP A 75 7.88 -18.64 5.21
N MET A 76 8.03 -19.84 5.70
CA MET A 76 9.26 -20.63 5.55
C MET A 76 8.91 -22.03 5.02
N THR A 77 9.49 -22.36 3.86
CA THR A 77 9.26 -23.65 3.20
C THR A 77 9.89 -24.80 3.99
N ASP A 78 9.20 -25.91 4.09
CA ASP A 78 9.74 -27.13 4.65
C ASP A 78 10.75 -27.76 3.67
N ARG A 79 12.04 -27.62 3.98
CA ARG A 79 13.15 -28.12 3.15
C ARG A 79 13.23 -29.65 3.04
N LYS A 80 12.52 -30.41 3.90
CA LYS A 80 12.57 -31.88 3.91
C LYS A 80 11.78 -32.50 2.75
N LYS A 81 10.95 -31.75 2.06
CA LYS A 81 10.20 -32.22 0.90
C LYS A 81 10.89 -31.74 -0.38
N ALA A 82 11.55 -32.66 -1.11
CA ALA A 82 12.00 -32.37 -2.47
C ALA A 82 10.80 -31.96 -3.34
N ARG A 83 10.85 -30.78 -3.93
CA ARG A 83 9.77 -30.23 -4.74
C ARG A 83 10.24 -30.00 -6.17
N SER A 84 9.39 -30.39 -7.13
CA SER A 84 9.61 -30.16 -8.55
C SER A 84 9.24 -28.74 -8.99
N LYS A 85 8.43 -28.02 -8.20
CA LYS A 85 7.94 -26.68 -8.51
C LYS A 85 8.44 -25.65 -7.48
N PRO A 86 8.73 -24.42 -7.92
CA PRO A 86 9.04 -23.32 -7.02
C PRO A 86 7.83 -22.98 -6.14
N ASP A 87 8.09 -22.36 -4.99
CA ASP A 87 7.03 -21.74 -4.18
C ASP A 87 6.50 -20.50 -4.92
N HIS A 88 5.20 -20.33 -4.89
CA HIS A 88 4.51 -19.28 -5.62
C HIS A 88 3.43 -18.64 -4.76
N ALA A 89 3.45 -17.33 -4.64
CA ALA A 89 2.42 -16.55 -3.98
C ALA A 89 2.02 -15.35 -4.81
N VAL A 90 0.77 -14.93 -4.71
CA VAL A 90 0.30 -13.61 -5.15
C VAL A 90 0.12 -12.73 -3.92
N VAL A 91 0.64 -11.52 -3.98
CA VAL A 91 0.73 -10.59 -2.85
C VAL A 91 0.18 -9.23 -3.23
N VAL A 92 -0.65 -8.68 -2.36
CA VAL A 92 -1.15 -7.30 -2.41
C VAL A 92 -0.60 -6.55 -1.21
N GLN A 93 -0.01 -5.38 -1.43
CA GLN A 93 0.45 -4.50 -0.35
C GLN A 93 -0.01 -3.06 -0.63
N PHE A 94 -0.55 -2.39 0.37
CA PHE A 94 -0.90 -0.98 0.33
C PHE A 94 -0.85 -0.34 1.71
N LEU A 95 -0.50 0.95 1.77
CA LEU A 95 -0.53 1.69 3.04
C LEU A 95 -1.98 1.93 3.49
N PRO A 96 -2.28 1.83 4.80
CA PRO A 96 -3.62 2.16 5.31
C PRO A 96 -4.11 3.56 4.90
N SER A 97 -3.20 4.53 4.79
CA SER A 97 -3.49 5.91 4.43
C SER A 97 -4.04 6.11 3.01
N VAL A 98 -3.82 5.15 2.09
CA VAL A 98 -4.37 5.25 0.72
C VAL A 98 -5.87 4.99 0.66
N MET A 99 -6.46 4.45 1.73
CA MET A 99 -7.90 4.38 1.90
C MET A 99 -8.35 5.60 2.71
N PRO A 100 -8.96 6.62 2.08
CA PRO A 100 -9.35 7.84 2.78
C PRO A 100 -10.23 7.55 3.99
N THR A 101 -9.97 8.24 5.11
CA THR A 101 -10.77 8.06 6.34
C THR A 101 -12.24 8.37 6.11
N GLY A 102 -12.57 9.32 5.23
CA GLY A 102 -13.94 9.62 4.79
C GLY A 102 -14.63 8.41 4.16
N LEU A 103 -13.95 7.69 3.27
CA LEU A 103 -14.49 6.48 2.64
C LEU A 103 -14.74 5.38 3.67
N LEU A 104 -13.78 5.12 4.55
CA LEU A 104 -13.92 4.09 5.60
C LEU A 104 -14.97 4.46 6.67
N SER A 105 -15.37 5.73 6.80
CA SER A 105 -16.42 6.15 7.72
C SER A 105 -17.84 5.92 7.19
N LEU A 106 -17.99 5.69 5.89
CA LEU A 106 -19.29 5.41 5.28
C LEU A 106 -19.87 4.08 5.81
N PRO A 107 -21.20 4.00 6.00
CA PRO A 107 -21.87 2.77 6.46
C PRO A 107 -21.57 1.56 5.59
N GLU A 108 -21.46 1.73 4.28
CA GLU A 108 -21.19 0.68 3.29
C GLU A 108 -19.82 0.02 3.52
N PHE A 109 -18.86 0.76 4.08
CA PHE A 109 -17.50 0.30 4.38
C PHE A 109 -17.33 -0.26 5.80
N ALA A 110 -18.40 -0.31 6.61
CA ALA A 110 -18.33 -0.79 7.98
C ALA A 110 -17.74 -2.21 8.09
N ARG A 111 -18.08 -3.10 7.15
CA ARG A 111 -17.54 -4.47 7.11
C ARG A 111 -16.05 -4.49 6.80
N ILE A 112 -15.59 -3.66 5.86
CA ILE A 112 -14.16 -3.54 5.52
C ILE A 112 -13.40 -2.96 6.70
N ARG A 113 -13.92 -1.93 7.37
CA ARG A 113 -13.31 -1.36 8.58
C ARG A 113 -13.12 -2.41 9.67
N ASN A 114 -14.14 -3.20 9.98
CA ASN A 114 -14.05 -4.31 10.93
C ASN A 114 -13.01 -5.37 10.49
N LEU A 115 -12.98 -5.71 9.20
CA LEU A 115 -11.98 -6.62 8.65
C LEU A 115 -10.56 -6.10 8.90
N MET A 116 -10.29 -4.81 8.66
CA MET A 116 -9.00 -4.17 8.88
C MET A 116 -8.60 -4.16 10.36
N GLU A 117 -9.54 -3.91 11.27
CA GLU A 117 -9.31 -3.99 12.71
C GLU A 117 -8.91 -5.40 13.14
N ARG A 118 -9.61 -6.43 12.64
CA ARG A 118 -9.27 -7.83 12.89
C ARG A 118 -7.93 -8.22 12.29
N ALA A 119 -7.58 -7.68 11.12
CA ALA A 119 -6.32 -7.94 10.42
C ALA A 119 -5.09 -7.50 11.22
N THR A 120 -5.22 -6.61 12.21
CA THR A 120 -4.13 -6.26 13.14
C THR A 120 -3.57 -7.47 13.91
N ARG A 121 -4.34 -8.57 13.96
CA ARG A 121 -3.93 -9.87 14.52
C ARG A 121 -3.68 -10.93 13.45
N GLY A 122 -3.72 -10.55 12.17
CA GLY A 122 -3.68 -11.48 11.05
C GLY A 122 -4.93 -12.35 10.97
N ILE A 123 -5.49 -12.48 9.78
CA ILE A 123 -6.66 -13.33 9.53
C ILE A 123 -6.27 -14.40 8.52
N HIS A 124 -6.44 -15.66 8.89
CA HIS A 124 -6.33 -16.78 7.98
C HIS A 124 -7.72 -17.21 7.51
N PHE A 125 -7.86 -17.40 6.21
CA PHE A 125 -9.09 -17.85 5.58
C PHE A 125 -8.98 -19.33 5.15
N PRO A 126 -10.10 -20.09 5.11
CA PRO A 126 -10.11 -21.47 4.65
C PRO A 126 -9.56 -21.64 3.23
N ALA A 127 -8.98 -22.80 2.92
CA ALA A 127 -8.36 -23.07 1.62
C ALA A 127 -9.33 -22.91 0.43
N ALA A 128 -10.63 -23.20 0.60
CA ALA A 128 -11.65 -22.97 -0.43
C ALA A 128 -11.80 -21.48 -0.76
N THR A 129 -11.80 -20.63 0.27
CA THR A 129 -11.75 -19.17 0.13
C THR A 129 -10.45 -18.75 -0.53
N GLY A 130 -9.31 -19.30 -0.08
CA GLY A 130 -8.00 -19.02 -0.65
C GLY A 130 -7.91 -19.35 -2.14
N LYS A 131 -8.46 -20.49 -2.60
CA LYS A 131 -8.52 -20.84 -4.02
C LYS A 131 -9.29 -19.79 -4.82
N ARG A 132 -10.52 -19.47 -4.38
CA ARG A 132 -11.39 -18.51 -5.08
C ARG A 132 -10.79 -17.11 -5.17
N PHE A 133 -10.21 -16.62 -4.08
CA PHE A 133 -9.62 -15.28 -4.06
C PHE A 133 -8.24 -15.22 -4.68
N GLY A 134 -7.44 -16.30 -4.63
CA GLY A 134 -6.19 -16.40 -5.36
C GLY A 134 -6.38 -16.25 -6.87
N GLU A 135 -7.42 -16.89 -7.44
CA GLU A 135 -7.79 -16.74 -8.85
C GLU A 135 -8.21 -15.29 -9.18
N LYS A 136 -9.00 -14.63 -8.29
CA LYS A 136 -9.37 -13.22 -8.46
C LYS A 136 -8.15 -12.29 -8.42
N LEU A 137 -7.21 -12.54 -7.53
CA LEU A 137 -5.97 -11.75 -7.44
C LEU A 137 -5.09 -11.90 -8.67
N LEU A 138 -4.94 -13.12 -9.19
CA LEU A 138 -4.20 -13.37 -10.43
C LEU A 138 -4.81 -12.63 -11.62
N ASN A 139 -6.14 -12.61 -11.73
CA ASN A 139 -6.82 -11.90 -12.81
C ASN A 139 -6.63 -10.38 -12.77
N LEU A 140 -6.30 -9.83 -11.59
CA LEU A 140 -6.04 -8.39 -11.44
C LEU A 140 -4.60 -7.98 -11.76
N LEU A 141 -3.64 -8.92 -11.88
CA LEU A 141 -2.20 -8.61 -12.00
C LEU A 141 -1.87 -7.67 -13.16
N HIS A 142 -2.53 -7.87 -14.30
CA HIS A 142 -2.23 -7.14 -15.53
C HIS A 142 -3.28 -6.09 -15.90
N GLU A 143 -4.22 -5.82 -14.97
CA GLU A 143 -5.25 -4.82 -15.16
C GLU A 143 -4.73 -3.40 -14.93
N ASP A 144 -5.48 -2.42 -15.45
CA ASP A 144 -5.22 -1.00 -15.18
C ASP A 144 -5.23 -0.69 -13.67
N PRO A 145 -4.41 0.25 -13.18
CA PRO A 145 -4.32 0.58 -11.75
C PRO A 145 -5.66 0.91 -11.08
N LEU A 146 -6.61 1.54 -11.78
CA LEU A 146 -7.94 1.80 -11.24
C LEU A 146 -8.76 0.51 -11.10
N VAL A 147 -8.68 -0.40 -12.09
CA VAL A 147 -9.34 -1.71 -12.06
C VAL A 147 -8.75 -2.57 -10.95
N GLN A 148 -7.41 -2.55 -10.78
CA GLN A 148 -6.75 -3.20 -9.65
C GLN A 148 -7.31 -2.69 -8.31
N TRP A 149 -7.37 -1.36 -8.11
CA TRP A 149 -7.87 -0.77 -6.87
C TRP A 149 -9.34 -1.13 -6.59
N THR A 150 -10.22 -0.94 -7.56
CA THR A 150 -11.65 -1.26 -7.40
C THR A 150 -11.86 -2.75 -7.16
N GLY A 151 -11.08 -3.60 -7.83
CA GLY A 151 -11.04 -5.05 -7.62
C GLY A 151 -10.60 -5.43 -6.21
N ILE A 152 -9.56 -4.79 -5.66
CA ILE A 152 -9.10 -5.04 -4.29
C ILE A 152 -10.14 -4.57 -3.26
N ILE A 153 -10.77 -3.42 -3.44
CA ILE A 153 -11.87 -2.98 -2.56
C ILE A 153 -13.00 -4.00 -2.55
N ARG A 154 -13.39 -4.52 -3.71
CA ARG A 154 -14.41 -5.57 -3.83
C ARG A 154 -13.98 -6.85 -3.13
N ILE A 155 -12.74 -7.30 -3.34
CA ILE A 155 -12.17 -8.48 -2.66
C ILE A 155 -12.22 -8.31 -1.14
N LEU A 156 -11.82 -7.15 -0.61
CA LEU A 156 -11.88 -6.87 0.84
C LEU A 156 -13.32 -6.87 1.36
N GLY A 157 -14.28 -6.32 0.61
CA GLY A 157 -15.70 -6.36 0.95
C GLY A 157 -16.28 -7.78 1.01
N GLU A 158 -15.91 -8.63 0.06
CA GLU A 158 -16.31 -10.04 0.04
C GLU A 158 -15.64 -10.83 1.18
N LEU A 159 -14.31 -10.64 1.40
CA LEU A 159 -13.57 -11.27 2.49
C LEU A 159 -14.10 -10.90 3.88
N ALA A 160 -14.68 -9.70 4.02
CA ALA A 160 -15.30 -9.28 5.28
C ALA A 160 -16.52 -10.15 5.67
N GLY A 161 -17.13 -10.84 4.71
CA GLY A 161 -18.22 -11.83 4.93
C GLY A 161 -17.74 -13.28 5.09
N GLU A 162 -16.45 -13.56 4.85
CA GLU A 162 -15.92 -14.92 4.92
C GLU A 162 -15.53 -15.32 6.34
N PRO A 163 -15.66 -16.60 6.68
CA PRO A 163 -15.14 -17.12 7.93
C PRO A 163 -13.60 -17.00 7.94
N GLY A 164 -13.05 -16.45 9.00
CA GLY A 164 -11.60 -16.30 9.15
C GLY A 164 -11.17 -16.42 10.60
N SER A 165 -10.06 -17.14 10.84
CA SER A 165 -9.45 -17.34 12.15
C SER A 165 -8.30 -16.36 12.40
N LEU A 166 -8.21 -15.82 13.64
CA LEU A 166 -7.15 -14.93 14.04
C LEU A 166 -5.85 -15.69 14.26
N LEU A 167 -4.75 -15.16 13.72
CA LEU A 167 -3.44 -15.80 13.77
C LEU A 167 -2.64 -15.45 15.02
N ALA A 168 -2.54 -14.17 15.38
CA ALA A 168 -1.83 -13.75 16.59
C ALA A 168 -2.71 -13.87 17.84
N GLY A 169 -2.06 -14.07 18.98
CA GLY A 169 -2.69 -14.18 20.29
C GLY A 169 -3.48 -12.94 20.69
N GLU A 170 -4.40 -13.09 21.64
CA GLU A 170 -5.13 -11.98 22.22
C GLU A 170 -4.16 -11.06 22.96
N GLY A 171 -4.25 -9.76 22.67
CA GLY A 171 -3.32 -8.78 23.26
C GLY A 171 -1.90 -8.78 22.66
N TYR A 172 -1.59 -9.62 21.65
CA TYR A 172 -0.31 -9.51 20.97
C TYR A 172 -0.15 -8.14 20.33
N ARG A 173 0.87 -7.43 20.77
CA ARG A 173 1.29 -6.15 20.17
C ARG A 173 2.81 -6.09 20.15
N HIS A 174 3.37 -6.09 18.96
CA HIS A 174 4.79 -5.80 18.81
C HIS A 174 5.00 -4.29 18.96
N ARG A 175 5.28 -3.83 20.19
CA ARG A 175 5.37 -2.39 20.56
C ARG A 175 6.16 -1.54 19.57
N ARG A 176 7.28 -2.06 19.05
CA ARG A 176 8.14 -1.30 18.14
C ARG A 176 7.51 -1.15 16.75
N SER A 177 6.98 -2.21 16.16
CA SER A 177 6.35 -2.16 14.84
C SER A 177 5.07 -1.33 14.87
N PHE A 178 4.20 -1.57 15.86
CA PHE A 178 2.98 -0.78 16.05
C PHE A 178 3.27 0.72 16.21
N LYS A 179 4.25 1.10 17.07
CA LYS A 179 4.63 2.50 17.27
C LYS A 179 5.19 3.14 15.99
N LEU A 180 5.97 2.40 15.20
CA LEU A 180 6.52 2.90 13.94
C LEU A 180 5.42 3.09 12.89
N SER A 181 4.52 2.10 12.73
CA SER A 181 3.40 2.18 11.78
C SER A 181 2.43 3.29 12.12
N SER A 182 2.02 3.41 13.39
CA SER A 182 1.13 4.48 13.85
C SER A 182 1.73 5.89 13.63
N ARG A 183 3.04 6.04 13.85
CA ARG A 183 3.72 7.32 13.60
C ARG A 183 3.74 7.70 12.13
N ILE A 184 4.06 6.76 11.25
CA ILE A 184 4.11 7.06 9.80
C ILE A 184 2.71 7.32 9.26
N ASP A 185 1.68 6.59 9.69
CA ASP A 185 0.29 6.80 9.29
C ASP A 185 -0.21 8.21 9.66
N THR A 186 0.13 8.67 10.87
CA THR A 186 -0.22 10.04 11.30
C THR A 186 0.44 11.09 10.42
N VAL A 187 1.72 10.92 10.12
CA VAL A 187 2.47 11.84 9.25
C VAL A 187 1.92 11.83 7.82
N LEU A 188 1.64 10.64 7.25
CA LEU A 188 1.12 10.53 5.88
C LEU A 188 -0.24 11.21 5.75
N ARG A 189 -1.18 10.96 6.66
CA ARG A 189 -2.49 11.63 6.67
C ARG A 189 -2.37 13.15 6.76
N HIS A 190 -1.45 13.65 7.59
CA HIS A 190 -1.24 15.10 7.70
C HIS A 190 -0.68 15.69 6.40
N ILE A 191 0.28 15.01 5.75
CA ILE A 191 0.80 15.45 4.44
C ILE A 191 -0.32 15.47 3.39
N GLU A 192 -1.12 14.42 3.30
CA GLU A 192 -2.22 14.32 2.33
C GLU A 192 -3.24 15.45 2.48
N SER A 193 -3.61 15.77 3.73
CA SER A 193 -4.58 16.83 4.01
C SER A 193 -4.04 18.24 3.78
N ASN A 194 -2.73 18.45 3.92
CA ASN A 194 -2.12 19.79 3.95
C ASN A 194 -1.01 20.01 2.89
N CYS A 195 -0.84 19.09 1.92
CA CYS A 195 0.31 19.12 1.00
C CYS A 195 0.43 20.39 0.18
N ARG A 196 -0.70 21.11 -0.07
CA ARG A 196 -0.74 22.38 -0.80
C ARG A 196 -0.12 23.53 -0.01
N GLU A 197 -0.11 23.43 1.29
CA GLU A 197 0.50 24.41 2.19
C GLU A 197 1.99 24.19 2.36
N GLU A 198 2.67 25.15 2.95
CA GLU A 198 4.04 24.98 3.36
C GLU A 198 4.07 24.26 4.72
N ILE A 199 4.51 22.99 4.71
CA ILE A 199 4.63 22.19 5.91
C ILE A 199 6.11 22.13 6.30
N PRO A 200 6.51 22.77 7.41
CA PRO A 200 7.88 22.75 7.88
C PRO A 200 8.35 21.32 8.23
N LEU A 201 9.57 20.98 7.84
CA LEU A 201 10.15 19.68 8.19
C LEU A 201 10.20 19.44 9.70
N ALA A 202 10.40 20.52 10.47
CA ALA A 202 10.42 20.46 11.93
C ALA A 202 9.08 20.02 12.53
N GLU A 203 7.97 20.46 11.95
CA GLU A 203 6.62 20.06 12.35
C GLU A 203 6.39 18.57 12.12
N MET A 204 6.75 18.06 10.94
CA MET A 204 6.65 16.63 10.62
C MET A 204 7.52 15.78 11.55
N ALA A 205 8.71 16.27 11.86
CA ALA A 205 9.61 15.60 12.80
C ALA A 205 9.02 15.58 14.22
N ALA A 206 8.47 16.69 14.71
CA ALA A 206 7.81 16.78 16.01
C ALA A 206 6.60 15.84 16.10
N MET A 207 5.75 15.81 15.08
CA MET A 207 4.60 14.89 14.97
C MET A 207 5.04 13.43 15.07
N ALA A 208 6.16 13.07 14.45
CA ALA A 208 6.74 11.74 14.58
C ALA A 208 7.53 11.53 15.90
N GLY A 209 7.69 12.54 16.76
CA GLY A 209 8.51 12.50 17.97
C GLY A 209 10.00 12.25 17.66
N LEU A 210 10.52 12.92 16.63
CA LEU A 210 11.89 12.78 16.11
C LEU A 210 12.53 14.14 15.86
N THR A 211 13.88 14.17 15.76
CA THR A 211 14.59 15.32 15.21
C THR A 211 14.46 15.35 13.68
N PRO A 212 14.58 16.53 12.99
CA PRO A 212 14.45 16.62 11.53
C PRO A 212 15.32 15.62 10.75
N GLY A 213 16.60 15.47 11.12
CA GLY A 213 17.50 14.52 10.46
C GLY A 213 17.11 13.04 10.68
N SER A 214 16.62 12.71 11.88
CA SER A 214 16.12 11.38 12.19
C SER A 214 14.80 11.10 11.49
N PHE A 215 13.94 12.12 11.35
CA PHE A 215 12.71 12.03 10.59
C PHE A 215 12.92 11.72 9.12
N CYS A 216 13.85 12.40 8.44
CA CYS A 216 14.14 12.11 7.03
C CYS A 216 14.54 10.65 6.81
N ARG A 217 15.41 10.10 7.67
CA ARG A 217 15.82 8.68 7.61
C ARG A 217 14.65 7.75 7.93
N PHE A 218 13.87 8.07 8.94
CA PHE A 218 12.67 7.32 9.32
C PHE A 218 11.65 7.30 8.19
N PHE A 219 11.28 8.47 7.64
CA PHE A 219 10.29 8.60 6.58
C PHE A 219 10.69 7.81 5.34
N ARG A 220 11.95 7.97 4.87
CA ARG A 220 12.46 7.23 3.71
C ARG A 220 12.46 5.72 3.94
N ARG A 221 12.78 5.26 5.14
CA ARG A 221 12.75 3.84 5.50
C ARG A 221 11.33 3.28 5.50
N MET A 222 10.34 4.07 5.97
CA MET A 222 8.95 3.63 6.08
C MET A 222 8.18 3.71 4.75
N THR A 223 8.52 4.65 3.86
CA THR A 223 7.75 4.93 2.63
C THR A 223 8.53 4.65 1.34
N GLY A 224 9.82 4.35 1.42
CA GLY A 224 10.71 4.20 0.26
C GLY A 224 11.05 5.50 -0.46
N LYS A 225 10.42 6.62 -0.11
CA LYS A 225 10.59 7.95 -0.74
C LYS A 225 11.07 8.98 0.28
N SER A 226 11.73 10.06 -0.17
CA SER A 226 11.97 11.19 0.71
C SER A 226 10.66 11.93 1.02
N TYR A 227 10.61 12.63 2.16
CA TYR A 227 9.47 13.48 2.53
C TYR A 227 9.09 14.48 1.43
N ILE A 228 10.10 15.16 0.85
CA ILE A 228 9.89 16.13 -0.26
C ILE A 228 9.29 15.43 -1.49
N ALA A 229 9.80 14.25 -1.86
CA ALA A 229 9.29 13.51 -3.00
C ALA A 229 7.83 13.06 -2.78
N HIS A 230 7.48 12.62 -1.58
CA HIS A 230 6.11 12.22 -1.23
C HIS A 230 5.16 13.42 -1.25
N ARG A 231 5.53 14.55 -0.63
CA ARG A 231 4.74 15.77 -0.66
C ARG A 231 4.53 16.29 -2.08
N ASN A 232 5.58 16.27 -2.91
CA ASN A 232 5.45 16.67 -4.31
C ASN A 232 4.53 15.74 -5.11
N GLN A 233 4.54 14.43 -4.82
CA GLN A 233 3.59 13.48 -5.38
C GLN A 233 2.13 13.89 -5.07
N CYS A 234 1.82 14.18 -3.81
CA CYS A 234 0.47 14.62 -3.41
C CYS A 234 0.07 15.92 -4.15
N ARG A 235 0.99 16.89 -4.27
CA ARG A 235 0.76 18.13 -5.02
C ARG A 235 0.51 17.89 -6.50
N ILE A 236 1.25 16.98 -7.13
CA ILE A 236 1.06 16.63 -8.55
C ILE A 236 -0.27 15.91 -8.76
N ASN A 237 -0.68 15.03 -7.85
CA ASN A 237 -1.99 14.39 -7.93
C ASN A 237 -3.13 15.44 -7.93
N HIS A 238 -3.05 16.46 -7.07
CA HIS A 238 -4.00 17.59 -7.12
C HIS A 238 -3.93 18.38 -8.43
N ALA A 239 -2.70 18.59 -8.95
CA ALA A 239 -2.54 19.31 -10.22
C ALA A 239 -3.15 18.56 -11.40
N CYS A 240 -3.13 17.23 -11.41
CA CYS A 240 -3.80 16.42 -12.44
C CYS A 240 -5.30 16.69 -12.45
N VAL A 241 -5.95 16.71 -11.29
CA VAL A 241 -7.39 17.02 -11.17
C VAL A 241 -7.68 18.40 -11.73
N LEU A 242 -6.94 19.44 -11.31
CA LEU A 242 -7.14 20.80 -11.81
C LEU A 242 -6.85 20.96 -13.31
N LEU A 243 -5.92 20.17 -13.85
CA LEU A 243 -5.62 20.16 -15.28
C LEU A 243 -6.74 19.52 -16.13
N GLU A 244 -7.55 18.64 -15.54
CA GLU A 244 -8.70 17.98 -16.18
C GLU A 244 -9.98 18.83 -16.04
N GLU A 245 -10.24 19.39 -14.86
CA GLU A 245 -11.49 20.04 -14.53
C GLU A 245 -11.53 21.56 -14.83
N GLU A 246 -10.37 22.23 -14.90
CA GLU A 246 -10.29 23.67 -14.97
C GLU A 246 -9.38 24.16 -16.11
N ASP A 247 -9.85 25.16 -16.85
CA ASP A 247 -9.05 25.84 -17.91
C ASP A 247 -8.17 26.99 -17.33
N LEU A 248 -7.58 26.75 -16.16
CA LEU A 248 -6.67 27.68 -15.52
C LEU A 248 -5.27 27.65 -16.16
N PRO A 249 -4.53 28.77 -16.15
CA PRO A 249 -3.12 28.79 -16.53
C PRO A 249 -2.31 27.79 -15.72
N ILE A 250 -1.37 27.09 -16.36
CA ILE A 250 -0.51 26.10 -15.70
C ILE A 250 0.28 26.72 -14.53
N THR A 251 0.63 28.02 -14.65
CA THR A 251 1.29 28.77 -13.57
C THR A 251 0.42 28.92 -12.33
N GLU A 252 -0.88 29.15 -12.54
CA GLU A 252 -1.87 29.26 -11.46
C GLU A 252 -2.12 27.92 -10.79
N ILE A 253 -2.30 26.84 -11.57
CA ILE A 253 -2.41 25.49 -11.06
C ILE A 253 -1.18 25.10 -10.22
N ALA A 254 0.03 25.42 -10.69
CA ALA A 254 1.25 25.17 -9.92
C ALA A 254 1.24 25.88 -8.56
N GLY A 255 0.81 27.14 -8.52
CA GLY A 255 0.65 27.92 -7.28
C GLY A 255 -0.40 27.35 -6.35
N THR A 256 -1.60 27.05 -6.86
CA THR A 256 -2.71 26.44 -6.12
C THR A 256 -2.33 25.10 -5.50
N CYS A 257 -1.46 24.35 -6.19
CA CYS A 257 -0.91 23.08 -5.67
C CYS A 257 0.29 23.27 -4.72
N GLY A 258 0.65 24.51 -4.36
CA GLY A 258 1.69 24.81 -3.38
C GLY A 258 3.12 24.79 -3.92
N PHE A 259 3.32 24.90 -5.25
CA PHE A 259 4.65 25.06 -5.82
C PHE A 259 5.01 26.55 -5.93
N ASN A 260 6.08 26.97 -5.25
CA ASN A 260 6.55 28.35 -5.26
C ASN A 260 7.27 28.73 -6.57
N ASN A 261 7.52 27.76 -7.45
CA ASN A 261 8.16 28.03 -8.73
C ASN A 261 7.80 26.99 -9.80
N LEU A 262 7.50 27.49 -10.98
CA LEU A 262 7.06 26.69 -12.12
C LEU A 262 8.10 25.68 -12.61
N ALA A 263 9.40 25.96 -12.47
CA ALA A 263 10.45 25.03 -12.88
C ALA A 263 10.47 23.78 -12.00
N ASN A 264 10.26 23.94 -10.68
CA ASN A 264 10.14 22.83 -9.75
C ASN A 264 8.87 22.01 -10.00
N PHE A 265 7.75 22.67 -10.25
CA PHE A 265 6.50 22.03 -10.67
C PHE A 265 6.70 21.15 -11.91
N ASN A 266 7.20 21.75 -13.02
CA ASN A 266 7.41 21.04 -14.27
C ASN A 266 8.37 19.84 -14.13
N ARG A 267 9.46 20.01 -13.36
CA ARG A 267 10.40 18.93 -13.07
C ARG A 267 9.75 17.80 -12.29
N SER A 268 8.99 18.13 -11.25
CA SER A 268 8.28 17.13 -10.43
C SER A 268 7.20 16.41 -11.23
N PHE A 269 6.45 17.13 -12.04
CA PHE A 269 5.41 16.60 -12.91
C PHE A 269 5.99 15.62 -13.94
N ARG A 270 7.05 16.03 -14.66
CA ARG A 270 7.73 15.13 -15.61
C ARG A 270 8.36 13.92 -14.95
N GLY A 271 8.95 14.12 -13.78
CA GLY A 271 9.57 13.01 -13.03
C GLY A 271 8.57 11.96 -12.55
N LEU A 272 7.31 12.33 -12.36
CA LEU A 272 6.24 11.44 -11.90
C LEU A 272 5.42 10.83 -13.03
N LEU A 273 5.09 11.62 -14.06
CA LEU A 273 4.16 11.23 -15.11
C LEU A 273 4.82 11.04 -16.49
N GLY A 274 6.13 11.27 -16.60
CA GLY A 274 6.89 11.10 -17.83
C GLY A 274 6.65 12.17 -18.90
N MET A 275 5.72 13.12 -18.67
CA MET A 275 5.32 14.14 -19.65
C MET A 275 5.17 15.52 -19.01
N ALA A 276 5.09 16.58 -19.83
CA ALA A 276 4.87 17.92 -19.33
C ALA A 276 3.37 18.16 -18.97
N PRO A 277 3.05 19.10 -18.02
CA PRO A 277 1.67 19.41 -17.66
C PRO A 277 0.79 19.82 -18.86
N ARG A 278 1.37 20.56 -19.80
CA ARG A 278 0.67 20.97 -21.03
C ARG A 278 0.29 19.79 -21.92
N ASP A 279 1.19 18.79 -22.02
CA ASP A 279 0.94 17.61 -22.83
C ASP A 279 -0.09 16.69 -22.15
N TYR A 280 -0.08 16.62 -20.83
CA TYR A 280 -1.07 15.91 -20.03
C TYR A 280 -2.47 16.49 -20.24
N ARG A 281 -2.66 17.82 -20.11
CA ARG A 281 -3.93 18.50 -20.38
C ARG A 281 -4.44 18.19 -21.78
N ARG A 282 -3.58 18.36 -22.81
CA ARG A 282 -3.96 18.10 -24.21
C ARG A 282 -4.39 16.64 -24.46
N LEU A 283 -3.75 15.69 -23.78
CA LEU A 283 -4.10 14.27 -23.91
C LEU A 283 -5.49 13.99 -23.34
N ARG A 284 -5.82 14.58 -22.20
CA ARG A 284 -7.12 14.40 -21.53
C ARG A 284 -8.26 15.07 -22.30
N SER A 285 -8.08 16.30 -22.76
CA SER A 285 -9.09 16.98 -23.59
C SER A 285 -9.42 16.25 -24.90
N ARG A 286 -8.50 15.44 -25.44
CA ARG A 286 -8.77 14.60 -26.61
C ARG A 286 -9.59 13.36 -26.27
N GLN A 287 -9.36 12.74 -25.11
CA GLN A 287 -10.09 11.55 -24.65
C GLN A 287 -11.56 11.88 -24.35
N GLU A 288 -11.85 13.07 -23.81
CA GLU A 288 -13.22 13.53 -23.55
C GLU A 288 -14.00 13.79 -24.84
N GLY A 289 -13.34 14.36 -25.88
CA GLY A 289 -13.96 14.63 -27.19
C GLY A 289 -14.21 13.37 -28.04
N GLU A 290 -13.54 12.24 -27.76
CA GLU A 290 -13.76 10.94 -28.44
C GLU A 290 -14.85 10.09 -27.74
N GLY A 291 -15.14 10.34 -26.45
CA GLY A 291 -16.19 9.65 -25.69
C GLY A 291 -17.62 10.20 -25.93
N GLU A 292 -17.76 11.37 -26.53
CA GLU A 292 -19.06 12.00 -26.87
C GLU A 292 -19.51 11.75 -28.33
N ARG A 293 -18.81 10.94 -29.07
CA ARG A 293 -19.19 10.51 -30.44
C ARG A 293 -19.45 9.02 -30.44
#